data_1aa1ceca5e8f9de1ca8b1d733e9f5ede
#
_entry.id   1aa1ceca5e8f9de1ca8b1d733e9f5ede
#
_cell.length_a   1.000
_cell.length_b   1.000
_cell.length_c   1.000
_cell.angle_alpha   90.00
_cell.angle_beta   90.00
_cell.angle_gamma   90.00
#
_symmetry.space_group_name_H-M   'P 1'
#
loop_
_entity.id
_entity.type
_entity.pdbx_description
1 polymer ?
#
loop_
_entity_poly.entity_id
_entity_poly.type
_entity_poly.pdbx_seq_one_letter_code
_entity_poly.pdbx_strand_id
1 'polypeptide(L)'
;MTNLTLDQAAAIIEAAFDKGRGDGLAPLTVAVLDAGGHPVAFMRQDKSGILRPEIAFGKAYGALGFGLGSRELREKNPQFLNAVAVASLGKMIPAPGGVLALDLETGDILGAVGISGDTSDRDEAAAIAGIEAVGLVAEAGGGHQGGRRERIS
;
A
#
# COMPACT_ATOMS: atom_id res chain seq x y z
N MET A 1 -16.64 11.00 3.47
CA MET A 1 -15.40 10.97 2.65
C MET A 1 -15.29 9.62 1.97
N THR A 2 -15.23 9.61 0.65
CA THR A 2 -15.22 8.36 -0.13
C THR A 2 -13.87 8.03 -0.76
N ASN A 3 -12.94 8.97 -0.81
CA ASN A 3 -11.61 8.79 -1.38
C ASN A 3 -10.57 9.60 -0.64
N LEU A 4 -9.30 9.17 -0.76
CA LEU A 4 -8.17 9.97 -0.30
C LEU A 4 -8.11 11.29 -1.07
N THR A 5 -7.86 12.38 -0.36
CA THR A 5 -7.62 13.68 -0.97
C THR A 5 -6.15 13.82 -1.37
N LEU A 6 -5.86 14.77 -2.26
CA LEU A 6 -4.48 15.08 -2.63
C LEU A 6 -3.65 15.51 -1.41
N ASP A 7 -4.23 16.33 -0.52
CA ASP A 7 -3.51 16.78 0.67
C ASP A 7 -3.16 15.60 1.59
N GLN A 8 -4.09 14.66 1.78
CA GLN A 8 -3.81 13.45 2.56
C GLN A 8 -2.73 12.61 1.89
N ALA A 9 -2.82 12.43 0.58
CA ALA A 9 -1.85 11.62 -0.17
C ALA A 9 -0.44 12.21 -0.07
N ALA A 10 -0.31 13.52 -0.21
CA ALA A 10 0.97 14.20 -0.08
C ALA A 10 1.55 14.06 1.33
N ALA A 11 0.71 14.22 2.36
CA ALA A 11 1.13 14.05 3.75
C ALA A 11 1.53 12.61 4.08
N ILE A 12 0.83 11.64 3.51
CA ILE A 12 1.18 10.21 3.64
C ILE A 12 2.59 9.97 3.10
N ILE A 13 2.89 10.49 1.92
CA ILE A 13 4.21 10.29 1.29
C ILE A 13 5.31 10.92 2.15
N GLU A 14 5.11 12.15 2.62
CA GLU A 14 6.09 12.81 3.49
C GLU A 14 6.36 12.00 4.76
N ALA A 15 5.31 11.53 5.41
CA ALA A 15 5.45 10.73 6.63
C ALA A 15 6.12 9.38 6.37
N ALA A 16 5.83 8.75 5.23
CA ALA A 16 6.48 7.51 4.83
C ALA A 16 7.99 7.73 4.61
N PHE A 17 8.35 8.81 3.94
CA PHE A 17 9.77 9.16 3.75
C PHE A 17 10.46 9.47 5.08
N ASP A 18 9.79 10.17 5.99
CA ASP A 18 10.35 10.47 7.32
C ASP A 18 10.60 9.18 8.10
N LYS A 19 9.66 8.24 8.06
CA LYS A 19 9.82 6.91 8.68
C LYS A 19 11.02 6.18 8.09
N GLY A 20 11.13 6.17 6.77
CA GLY A 20 12.26 5.53 6.09
C GLY A 20 13.59 6.14 6.48
N ARG A 21 13.70 7.47 6.52
CA ARG A 21 14.92 8.14 6.94
C ARG A 21 15.27 7.84 8.39
N GLY A 22 14.26 7.84 9.27
CA GLY A 22 14.47 7.54 10.69
C GLY A 22 14.95 6.13 10.95
N ASP A 23 14.51 5.18 10.15
CA ASP A 23 14.88 3.77 10.29
C ASP A 23 16.07 3.36 9.41
N GLY A 24 16.64 4.29 8.65
CA GLY A 24 17.80 4.00 7.79
C GLY A 24 17.46 3.14 6.59
N LEU A 25 16.26 3.24 6.03
CA LEU A 25 15.86 2.46 4.87
C LEU A 25 16.56 2.93 3.59
N ALA A 26 16.68 2.00 2.64
CA ALA A 26 17.08 2.34 1.27
C ALA A 26 16.06 3.32 0.66
N PRO A 27 16.43 4.04 -0.42
CA PRO A 27 15.52 4.98 -1.07
C PRO A 27 14.18 4.36 -1.46
N LEU A 28 13.10 5.05 -1.15
CA LEU A 28 11.74 4.56 -1.34
C LEU A 28 11.06 5.19 -2.54
N THR A 29 10.18 4.41 -3.16
CA THR A 29 9.19 4.88 -4.13
C THR A 29 7.81 4.64 -3.52
N VAL A 30 6.97 5.67 -3.51
CA VAL A 30 5.64 5.63 -2.89
C VAL A 30 4.58 6.01 -3.91
N ALA A 31 3.59 5.15 -4.05
CA ALA A 31 2.39 5.40 -4.86
C ALA A 31 1.18 5.44 -3.93
N VAL A 32 0.34 6.48 -4.07
CA VAL A 32 -0.92 6.59 -3.34
C VAL A 32 -2.05 6.58 -4.35
N LEU A 33 -2.96 5.62 -4.21
CA LEU A 33 -4.11 5.44 -5.09
C LEU A 33 -5.40 5.74 -4.34
N ASP A 34 -6.40 6.23 -5.07
CA ASP A 34 -7.75 6.35 -4.52
C ASP A 34 -8.48 4.99 -4.49
N ALA A 35 -9.70 4.96 -4.00
CA ALA A 35 -10.46 3.72 -3.89
C ALA A 35 -10.76 3.06 -5.25
N GLY A 36 -10.72 3.80 -6.33
CA GLY A 36 -10.89 3.28 -7.69
C GLY A 36 -9.59 2.81 -8.33
N GLY A 37 -8.48 2.88 -7.62
CA GLY A 37 -7.17 2.45 -8.14
C GLY A 37 -6.47 3.51 -8.98
N HIS A 38 -6.93 4.75 -8.96
CA HIS A 38 -6.32 5.83 -9.72
C HIS A 38 -5.21 6.49 -8.92
N PRO A 39 -4.05 6.78 -9.54
CA PRO A 39 -2.98 7.50 -8.84
C PRO A 39 -3.43 8.89 -8.40
N VAL A 40 -3.27 9.19 -7.11
CA VAL A 40 -3.51 10.53 -6.55
C VAL A 40 -2.19 11.26 -6.41
N ALA A 41 -1.15 10.58 -5.91
CA ALA A 41 0.18 11.13 -5.76
C ALA A 41 1.22 10.01 -5.88
N PHE A 42 2.39 10.39 -6.37
CA PHE A 42 3.50 9.48 -6.56
C PHE A 42 4.80 10.27 -6.36
N MET A 43 5.73 9.71 -5.57
CA MET A 43 7.06 10.29 -5.45
C MET A 43 8.11 9.19 -5.32
N ARG A 44 9.25 9.43 -5.93
CA ARG A 44 10.37 8.50 -5.89
C ARG A 44 11.59 9.23 -5.35
N GLN A 45 12.17 8.73 -4.25
CA GLN A 45 13.42 9.29 -3.73
C GLN A 45 14.55 9.03 -4.72
N ASP A 46 15.55 9.91 -4.70
CA ASP A 46 16.74 9.77 -5.53
C ASP A 46 17.36 8.38 -5.30
N LYS A 47 17.82 7.77 -6.39
CA LYS A 47 18.46 6.45 -6.41
C LYS A 47 17.55 5.25 -6.14
N SER A 48 16.25 5.44 -5.94
CA SER A 48 15.32 4.33 -5.91
C SER A 48 15.27 3.68 -7.30
N GLY A 49 15.27 2.34 -7.36
CA GLY A 49 15.49 1.57 -8.58
C GLY A 49 14.38 1.72 -9.63
N ILE A 50 14.70 1.36 -10.88
CA ILE A 50 13.79 1.59 -12.03
C ILE A 50 12.53 0.74 -12.02
N LEU A 51 12.53 -0.40 -11.31
CA LEU A 51 11.33 -1.25 -11.18
C LEU A 51 10.45 -0.86 -10.01
N ARG A 52 10.92 0.03 -9.13
CA ARG A 52 10.19 0.37 -7.91
C ARG A 52 8.84 1.04 -8.19
N PRO A 53 8.70 1.90 -9.21
CA PRO A 53 7.38 2.47 -9.53
C PRO A 53 6.32 1.42 -9.83
N GLU A 54 6.63 0.44 -10.68
CA GLU A 54 5.70 -0.63 -11.04
C GLU A 54 5.38 -1.51 -9.84
N ILE A 55 6.38 -1.82 -9.02
CA ILE A 55 6.20 -2.65 -7.83
C ILE A 55 5.33 -1.92 -6.80
N ALA A 56 5.62 -0.66 -6.53
CA ALA A 56 4.85 0.15 -5.58
C ALA A 56 3.38 0.27 -6.01
N PHE A 57 3.15 0.60 -7.27
CA PHE A 57 1.81 0.67 -7.84
C PHE A 57 1.10 -0.68 -7.73
N GLY A 58 1.77 -1.76 -8.12
CA GLY A 58 1.19 -3.10 -8.12
C GLY A 58 0.84 -3.61 -6.73
N LYS A 59 1.63 -3.26 -5.72
CA LYS A 59 1.30 -3.58 -4.32
C LYS A 59 0.01 -2.88 -3.88
N ALA A 60 -0.11 -1.58 -4.17
CA ALA A 60 -1.31 -0.82 -3.81
C ALA A 60 -2.53 -1.28 -4.61
N TYR A 61 -2.37 -1.46 -5.91
CA TYR A 61 -3.48 -1.87 -6.78
C TYR A 61 -3.98 -3.26 -6.42
N GLY A 62 -3.08 -4.19 -6.13
CA GLY A 62 -3.45 -5.54 -5.70
C GLY A 62 -4.20 -5.52 -4.37
N ALA A 63 -3.76 -4.70 -3.41
CA ALA A 63 -4.46 -4.54 -2.14
C ALA A 63 -5.90 -4.06 -2.36
N LEU A 64 -6.09 -3.06 -3.20
CA LEU A 64 -7.45 -2.57 -3.53
C LEU A 64 -8.27 -3.64 -4.23
N GLY A 65 -7.68 -4.36 -5.17
CA GLY A 65 -8.38 -5.37 -5.94
C GLY A 65 -8.91 -6.53 -5.09
N PHE A 66 -8.19 -6.90 -4.04
CA PHE A 66 -8.59 -7.97 -3.13
C PHE A 66 -9.25 -7.45 -1.85
N GLY A 67 -9.22 -6.14 -1.60
CA GLY A 67 -9.83 -5.56 -0.41
C GLY A 67 -9.09 -5.85 0.89
N LEU A 68 -7.77 -6.13 0.82
CA LEU A 68 -6.95 -6.39 2.00
C LEU A 68 -5.49 -6.07 1.69
N GLY A 69 -4.68 -5.87 2.73
CA GLY A 69 -3.27 -5.57 2.56
C GLY A 69 -2.53 -6.63 1.75
N SER A 70 -1.56 -6.20 0.94
CA SER A 70 -0.91 -7.08 -0.04
C SER A 70 -0.09 -8.21 0.59
N ARG A 71 0.22 -8.14 1.88
CA ARG A 71 0.84 -9.25 2.63
C ARG A 71 0.01 -10.52 2.53
N GLU A 72 -1.32 -10.40 2.58
CA GLU A 72 -2.24 -11.54 2.49
C GLU A 72 -2.19 -12.24 1.14
N LEU A 73 -1.77 -11.54 0.10
CA LEU A 73 -1.73 -12.13 -1.24
C LEU A 73 -0.72 -13.27 -1.35
N ARG A 74 0.33 -13.26 -0.52
CA ARG A 74 1.32 -14.35 -0.51
C ARG A 74 0.73 -15.70 -0.16
N GLU A 75 -0.38 -15.69 0.58
CA GLU A 75 -1.02 -16.92 1.05
C GLU A 75 -1.96 -17.54 0.02
N LYS A 76 -2.20 -16.85 -1.09
CA LYS A 76 -3.08 -17.35 -2.15
C LYS A 76 -2.34 -18.27 -3.10
N ASN A 77 -3.10 -19.06 -3.85
CA ASN A 77 -2.54 -19.98 -4.85
C ASN A 77 -1.72 -19.23 -5.89
N PRO A 78 -0.43 -19.59 -6.11
CA PRO A 78 0.42 -18.89 -7.08
C PRO A 78 -0.10 -18.90 -8.51
N GLN A 79 -0.74 -19.97 -8.95
CA GLN A 79 -1.30 -20.04 -10.31
C GLN A 79 -2.44 -19.04 -10.47
N PHE A 80 -3.29 -18.90 -9.46
CA PHE A 80 -4.36 -17.91 -9.47
C PHE A 80 -3.80 -16.49 -9.49
N LEU A 81 -2.80 -16.20 -8.66
CA LEU A 81 -2.16 -14.88 -8.64
C LEU A 81 -1.51 -14.53 -9.97
N ASN A 82 -0.86 -15.51 -10.63
CA ASN A 82 -0.28 -15.30 -11.95
C ASN A 82 -1.36 -14.97 -12.98
N ALA A 83 -2.50 -15.64 -12.91
CA ALA A 83 -3.62 -15.36 -13.79
C ALA A 83 -4.18 -13.95 -13.56
N VAL A 84 -4.30 -13.53 -12.31
CA VAL A 84 -4.74 -12.18 -11.94
C VAL A 84 -3.73 -11.14 -12.44
N ALA A 85 -2.45 -11.40 -12.30
CA ALA A 85 -1.40 -10.50 -12.79
C ALA A 85 -1.54 -10.30 -14.30
N VAL A 86 -1.77 -11.37 -15.06
CA VAL A 86 -2.00 -11.27 -16.50
C VAL A 86 -3.30 -10.52 -16.81
N ALA A 87 -4.39 -10.88 -16.15
CA ALA A 87 -5.70 -10.28 -16.39
C ALA A 87 -5.71 -8.77 -16.08
N SER A 88 -4.93 -8.36 -15.09
CA SER A 88 -4.80 -6.95 -14.70
C SER A 88 -3.72 -6.19 -15.47
N LEU A 89 -3.12 -6.81 -16.48
CA LEU A 89 -2.02 -6.23 -17.26
C LEU A 89 -0.80 -5.90 -16.39
N GLY A 90 -0.47 -6.80 -15.47
CA GLY A 90 0.70 -6.66 -14.60
C GLY A 90 0.50 -5.72 -13.42
N LYS A 91 -0.72 -5.32 -13.11
CA LYS A 91 -0.99 -4.32 -12.07
C LYS A 91 -1.11 -4.87 -10.66
N MET A 92 -0.70 -6.12 -10.42
CA MET A 92 -0.81 -6.74 -9.09
C MET A 92 0.52 -7.36 -8.70
N ILE A 93 1.03 -6.99 -7.52
CA ILE A 93 2.26 -7.54 -6.95
C ILE A 93 1.94 -8.14 -5.57
N PRO A 94 2.09 -9.47 -5.39
CA PRO A 94 1.70 -10.15 -4.15
C PRO A 94 2.82 -10.15 -3.09
N ALA A 95 3.20 -8.96 -2.64
CA ALA A 95 4.24 -8.79 -1.63
C ALA A 95 3.82 -7.72 -0.63
N PRO A 96 4.28 -7.81 0.66
CA PRO A 96 3.98 -6.76 1.64
C PRO A 96 4.45 -5.39 1.17
N GLY A 97 3.72 -4.34 1.57
CA GLY A 97 4.01 -2.97 1.20
C GLY A 97 2.88 -2.27 0.48
N GLY A 98 1.80 -2.98 0.14
CA GLY A 98 0.54 -2.41 -0.28
C GLY A 98 -0.43 -2.42 0.90
N VAL A 99 -0.80 -1.24 1.39
CA VAL A 99 -1.56 -1.09 2.62
C VAL A 99 -2.81 -0.26 2.33
N LEU A 100 -3.96 -0.78 2.73
CA LEU A 100 -5.22 -0.04 2.58
C LEU A 100 -5.28 1.09 3.59
N ALA A 101 -5.81 2.23 3.16
CA ALA A 101 -6.11 3.36 4.01
C ALA A 101 -7.61 3.37 4.26
N LEU A 102 -8.02 3.18 5.51
CA LEU A 102 -9.43 3.07 5.90
C LEU A 102 -9.85 4.29 6.69
N ASP A 103 -11.13 4.66 6.51
CA ASP A 103 -11.75 5.69 7.34
C ASP A 103 -11.80 5.21 8.79
N LEU A 104 -11.42 6.08 9.72
CA LEU A 104 -11.35 5.74 11.14
C LEU A 104 -12.72 5.37 11.73
N GLU A 105 -13.78 6.03 11.29
CA GLU A 105 -15.11 5.85 11.85
C GLU A 105 -15.91 4.76 11.15
N THR A 106 -15.89 4.76 9.81
CA THR A 106 -16.73 3.85 9.01
C THR A 106 -16.02 2.56 8.63
N GLY A 107 -14.69 2.57 8.59
CA GLY A 107 -13.91 1.44 8.08
C GLY A 107 -13.90 1.34 6.55
N ASP A 108 -14.48 2.31 5.85
CA ASP A 108 -14.49 2.31 4.40
C ASP A 108 -13.08 2.41 3.83
N ILE A 109 -12.85 1.72 2.71
CA ILE A 109 -11.58 1.82 1.98
C ILE A 109 -11.58 3.15 1.22
N LEU A 110 -10.64 4.03 1.59
CA LEU A 110 -10.47 5.33 0.93
C LEU A 110 -9.41 5.30 -0.17
N GLY A 111 -8.54 4.32 -0.13
CA GLY A 111 -7.45 4.16 -1.09
C GLY A 111 -6.41 3.19 -0.57
N ALA A 112 -5.25 3.21 -1.19
CA ALA A 112 -4.13 2.37 -0.78
C ALA A 112 -2.80 3.07 -1.03
N VAL A 113 -1.81 2.68 -0.24
CA VAL A 113 -0.43 3.15 -0.35
C VAL A 113 0.44 1.95 -0.71
N GLY A 114 1.23 2.07 -1.76
CA GLY A 114 2.20 1.05 -2.13
C GLY A 114 3.61 1.62 -2.05
N ILE A 115 4.51 0.88 -1.41
CA ILE A 115 5.91 1.27 -1.26
C ILE A 115 6.82 0.16 -1.73
N SER A 116 7.86 0.56 -2.45
CA SER A 116 8.94 -0.33 -2.86
C SER A 116 10.28 0.41 -2.78
N GLY A 117 11.27 -0.23 -2.18
CA GLY A 117 12.60 0.39 -2.04
C GLY A 117 13.53 -0.41 -1.15
N ASP A 118 13.04 -0.93 -0.07
CA ASP A 118 13.79 -1.76 0.89
C ASP A 118 13.24 -3.19 0.88
N THR A 119 13.32 -3.91 1.98
CA THR A 119 12.64 -5.19 2.11
C THR A 119 11.12 -4.96 2.16
N SER A 120 10.34 -5.95 1.76
CA SER A 120 8.88 -5.82 1.75
C SER A 120 8.31 -5.49 3.13
N ASP A 121 8.87 -6.04 4.20
CA ASP A 121 8.41 -5.76 5.56
C ASP A 121 8.71 -4.31 5.98
N ARG A 122 9.86 -3.78 5.59
CA ARG A 122 10.23 -2.39 5.87
C ARG A 122 9.43 -1.42 5.02
N ASP A 123 9.20 -1.75 3.76
CA ASP A 123 8.32 -0.99 2.88
C ASP A 123 6.92 -0.87 3.50
N GLU A 124 6.39 -1.99 4.01
CA GLU A 124 5.09 -2.02 4.67
C GLU A 124 5.06 -1.13 5.92
N ALA A 125 6.10 -1.17 6.74
CA ALA A 125 6.16 -0.33 7.94
C ALA A 125 6.11 1.16 7.60
N ALA A 126 6.78 1.57 6.53
CA ALA A 126 6.75 2.96 6.07
C ALA A 126 5.35 3.34 5.57
N ALA A 127 4.66 2.45 4.86
CA ALA A 127 3.30 2.69 4.38
C ALA A 127 2.32 2.86 5.55
N ILE A 128 2.42 1.99 6.55
CA ILE A 128 1.60 2.07 7.76
C ILE A 128 1.81 3.41 8.47
N ALA A 129 3.08 3.81 8.66
CA ALA A 129 3.40 5.08 9.30
C ALA A 129 2.81 6.27 8.55
N GLY A 130 2.86 6.25 7.23
CA GLY A 130 2.28 7.31 6.40
C GLY A 130 0.77 7.43 6.58
N ILE A 131 0.05 6.31 6.54
CA ILE A 131 -1.40 6.28 6.68
C ILE A 131 -1.83 6.75 8.08
N GLU A 132 -1.16 6.26 9.11
CA GLU A 132 -1.48 6.63 10.49
C GLU A 132 -1.18 8.11 10.77
N ALA A 133 -0.18 8.69 10.12
CA ALA A 133 0.17 10.09 10.30
C ALA A 133 -0.94 11.06 9.89
N VAL A 134 -1.86 10.64 9.02
CA VAL A 134 -3.01 11.48 8.61
C VAL A 134 -4.30 11.08 9.32
N GLY A 135 -4.23 10.28 10.39
CA GLY A 135 -5.39 9.90 11.19
C GLY A 135 -6.25 8.81 10.57
N LEU A 136 -5.75 8.12 9.55
CA LEU A 136 -6.45 7.00 8.94
C LEU A 136 -5.97 5.68 9.53
N VAL A 137 -6.69 4.63 9.21
CA VAL A 137 -6.39 3.30 9.71
C VAL A 137 -5.72 2.49 8.62
N ALA A 138 -4.59 1.86 8.95
CA ALA A 138 -3.81 1.06 8.02
C ALA A 138 -4.24 -0.40 8.08
N GLU A 139 -4.60 -0.99 6.93
CA GLU A 139 -4.86 -2.42 6.81
C GLU A 139 -3.77 -3.04 5.93
N ALA A 140 -2.79 -3.64 6.59
CA ALA A 140 -1.61 -4.20 5.92
C ALA A 140 -1.77 -5.69 5.58
N GLY A 141 -2.77 -6.35 6.14
CA GLY A 141 -2.92 -7.80 6.10
C GLY A 141 -2.12 -8.47 7.20
N GLY A 142 -2.40 -9.74 7.45
CA GLY A 142 -1.68 -10.51 8.44
C GLY A 142 -2.27 -10.49 9.84
N GLY A 143 -1.66 -11.25 10.75
CA GLY A 143 -2.23 -11.60 12.05
C GLY A 143 -2.33 -10.49 13.07
N HIS A 144 -1.51 -9.45 12.96
CA HIS A 144 -1.53 -8.35 13.92
C HIS A 144 -2.74 -7.42 13.75
N GLN A 145 -3.54 -7.63 12.71
CA GLN A 145 -4.77 -6.88 12.43
C GLN A 145 -6.02 -7.72 12.69
N GLY A 146 -5.91 -8.72 13.55
CA GLY A 146 -6.95 -9.75 13.75
C GLY A 146 -8.36 -9.24 14.00
N GLY A 147 -8.55 -8.14 14.73
CA GLY A 147 -9.88 -7.60 15.01
C GLY A 147 -10.60 -7.00 13.82
N ARG A 148 -9.94 -6.89 12.68
CA ARG A 148 -10.52 -6.35 11.45
C ARG A 148 -10.89 -7.40 10.42
N ARG A 149 -10.28 -8.58 10.50
CA ARG A 149 -10.63 -9.66 9.58
C ARG A 149 -12.11 -9.99 9.60
N GLU A 150 -12.73 -9.90 10.76
CA GLU A 150 -14.15 -10.19 10.92
C GLU A 150 -15.06 -9.17 10.24
N ARG A 151 -14.56 -7.95 9.97
CA ARG A 151 -15.35 -6.90 9.33
C ARG A 151 -15.24 -6.89 7.81
N ILE A 152 -14.19 -7.51 7.29
CA ILE A 152 -13.89 -7.49 5.85
C ILE A 152 -14.25 -8.81 5.19
N SER A 153 -14.40 -9.86 5.97
CA SER A 153 -14.87 -11.16 5.50
C SER A 153 -16.43 -11.20 5.40
#